data_d53d7cc43ddb8510ffc4243fb3e97daa
#
_entry.id   d53d7cc43ddb8510ffc4243fb3e97daa
#
_cell.length_a   1.000
_cell.length_b   1.000
_cell.length_c   1.000
_cell.angle_alpha   90.00
_cell.angle_beta   90.00
_cell.angle_gamma   90.00
#
_symmetry.space_group_name_H-M   'P 1'
#
loop_
_entity.id
_entity.type
_entity.pdbx_description
1 polymer ?
#
loop_
_entity_poly.entity_id
_entity_poly.type
_entity_poly.pdbx_seq_one_letter_code
_entity_poly.pdbx_strand_id
1 'polypeptide(L)'
;MSKNNKGLKFYDNLDLTQSHNDEDLQVVYKEWATAYDHDNDSLLGTVSQPLSVQIFQEYIKDKSIRIIDVGCGTGLVGVELEKGGFSNFDGIDISREMIEIAKHRGYSKLLIGSL
;
A
#
# COMPACT_ATOMS: atom_id res chain seq x y z
N MET A 1 13.90 -15.32 -7.28
CA MET A 1 13.14 -14.09 -7.50
C MET A 1 12.30 -14.23 -8.76
N SER A 2 11.09 -13.78 -8.73
CA SER A 2 10.19 -13.90 -9.88
C SER A 2 10.66 -13.03 -11.04
N LYS A 3 10.64 -13.62 -12.24
CA LYS A 3 10.94 -12.89 -13.47
C LYS A 3 9.82 -11.93 -13.86
N ASN A 4 8.66 -12.04 -13.22
CA ASN A 4 7.45 -11.30 -13.55
C ASN A 4 7.12 -10.21 -12.54
N ASN A 5 8.12 -9.66 -11.88
CA ASN A 5 7.91 -8.59 -10.91
C ASN A 5 7.64 -7.26 -11.63
N LYS A 6 6.45 -7.11 -12.19
CA LYS A 6 6.07 -5.97 -13.00
C LYS A 6 5.99 -4.68 -12.19
N GLY A 7 5.59 -4.76 -10.93
CA GLY A 7 5.52 -3.59 -10.07
C GLY A 7 6.88 -2.94 -9.89
N LEU A 8 7.92 -3.75 -9.62
CA LEU A 8 9.28 -3.24 -9.47
C LEU A 8 9.83 -2.68 -10.78
N LYS A 9 9.46 -3.26 -11.93
CA LYS A 9 9.89 -2.73 -13.22
C LYS A 9 9.36 -1.33 -13.47
N PHE A 10 8.12 -1.05 -13.13
CA PHE A 10 7.57 0.29 -13.28
C PHE A 10 8.27 1.28 -12.37
N TYR A 11 8.58 0.87 -11.13
CA TYR A 11 9.33 1.68 -10.19
C TYR A 11 10.75 1.97 -10.71
N ASP A 12 11.43 0.95 -11.24
CA ASP A 12 12.79 1.09 -11.76
C ASP A 12 12.87 2.06 -12.96
N ASN A 13 11.78 2.17 -13.72
CA ASN A 13 11.69 3.07 -14.85
C ASN A 13 11.43 4.53 -14.44
N LEU A 14 11.14 4.78 -13.17
CA LEU A 14 10.92 6.12 -12.67
C LEU A 14 12.27 6.77 -12.36
N ASP A 15 12.54 7.89 -13.02
CA ASP A 15 13.78 8.61 -12.78
C ASP A 15 13.67 9.44 -11.50
N LEU A 16 14.24 8.93 -10.43
CA LEU A 16 14.18 9.58 -9.13
C LEU A 16 15.15 10.76 -8.99
N THR A 17 16.01 11.00 -9.99
CA THR A 17 16.91 12.16 -10.00
C THR A 17 16.23 13.41 -10.53
N GLN A 18 15.08 13.27 -11.15
CA GLN A 18 14.30 14.37 -11.69
C GLN A 18 13.11 14.67 -10.79
N SER A 19 12.65 15.90 -10.88
CA SER A 19 11.43 16.32 -10.20
C SER A 19 10.22 15.87 -11.02
N HIS A 20 9.35 15.07 -10.42
CA HIS A 20 8.12 14.61 -11.06
C HIS A 20 6.91 15.31 -10.43
N ASN A 21 5.91 15.63 -11.25
CA ASN A 21 4.65 16.15 -10.73
C ASN A 21 3.72 15.00 -10.35
N ASP A 22 2.61 15.31 -9.69
CA ASP A 22 1.66 14.30 -9.24
C ASP A 22 1.05 13.53 -10.40
N GLU A 23 0.87 14.17 -11.56
CA GLU A 23 0.30 13.50 -12.74
C GLU A 23 1.25 12.43 -13.29
N ASP A 24 2.56 12.73 -13.36
CA ASP A 24 3.56 11.76 -13.80
C ASP A 24 3.59 10.55 -12.88
N LEU A 25 3.55 10.78 -11.57
CA LEU A 25 3.52 9.71 -10.58
C LEU A 25 2.22 8.90 -10.71
N GLN A 26 1.10 9.54 -10.97
CA GLN A 26 -0.18 8.85 -11.15
C GLN A 26 -0.13 7.88 -12.33
N VAL A 27 0.49 8.27 -13.44
CA VAL A 27 0.63 7.38 -14.61
C VAL A 27 1.44 6.14 -14.26
N VAL A 28 2.57 6.31 -13.58
CA VAL A 28 3.40 5.18 -13.16
C VAL A 28 2.63 4.28 -12.21
N TYR A 29 1.99 4.84 -11.19
CA TYR A 29 1.26 4.07 -10.19
C TYR A 29 0.01 3.40 -10.75
N LYS A 30 -0.61 3.96 -11.76
CA LYS A 30 -1.75 3.33 -12.43
C LYS A 30 -1.38 1.96 -12.98
N GLU A 31 -0.25 1.89 -13.67
CA GLU A 31 0.24 0.63 -14.21
C GLU A 31 0.74 -0.29 -13.10
N TRP A 32 1.41 0.28 -12.10
CA TRP A 32 1.95 -0.48 -10.99
C TRP A 32 0.87 -1.08 -10.09
N ALA A 33 -0.27 -0.40 -9.93
CA ALA A 33 -1.33 -0.88 -9.06
C ALA A 33 -1.81 -2.29 -9.44
N THR A 34 -1.97 -2.55 -10.73
CA THR A 34 -2.40 -3.87 -11.21
C THR A 34 -1.32 -4.93 -10.99
N ALA A 35 -0.06 -4.57 -11.25
CA ALA A 35 1.06 -5.51 -11.11
C ALA A 35 1.47 -5.70 -9.64
N TYR A 36 1.29 -4.67 -8.82
CA TYR A 36 1.73 -4.66 -7.42
C TYR A 36 1.08 -5.76 -6.60
N ASP A 37 -0.25 -5.88 -6.64
CA ASP A 37 -0.95 -6.91 -5.88
C ASP A 37 -0.54 -8.31 -6.33
N HIS A 38 -0.38 -8.52 -7.63
CA HIS A 38 0.07 -9.79 -8.16
C HIS A 38 1.48 -10.13 -7.66
N ASP A 39 2.41 -9.18 -7.75
CA ASP A 39 3.79 -9.39 -7.34
C ASP A 39 3.89 -9.63 -5.83
N ASN A 40 3.14 -8.88 -5.03
CA ASN A 40 3.13 -9.05 -3.58
C ASN A 40 2.52 -10.38 -3.18
N ASP A 41 1.43 -10.80 -3.80
CA ASP A 41 0.81 -12.09 -3.50
C ASP A 41 1.74 -13.24 -3.84
N SER A 42 2.46 -13.16 -4.94
CA SER A 42 3.30 -14.25 -5.41
C SER A 42 4.70 -14.27 -4.77
N LEU A 43 5.20 -13.11 -4.27
CA LEU A 43 6.57 -12.97 -3.80
C LEU A 43 6.68 -12.50 -2.36
N LEU A 44 6.21 -11.28 -2.08
CA LEU A 44 6.43 -10.57 -0.83
C LEU A 44 5.17 -10.41 -0.01
N GLY A 45 4.02 -10.25 -0.67
CA GLY A 45 2.77 -9.93 0.00
C GLY A 45 2.32 -10.98 0.99
N THR A 46 2.70 -12.24 0.78
CA THR A 46 2.39 -13.32 1.71
C THR A 46 3.22 -13.26 3.00
N VAL A 47 4.30 -12.49 3.00
CA VAL A 47 5.23 -12.43 4.12
C VAL A 47 5.37 -11.03 4.69
N SER A 48 5.58 -10.00 3.83
CA SER A 48 5.98 -8.68 4.31
C SER A 48 4.86 -7.94 5.04
N GLN A 49 3.64 -7.93 4.50
CA GLN A 49 2.54 -7.24 5.17
C GLN A 49 2.09 -7.95 6.45
N PRO A 50 1.88 -9.28 6.45
CA PRO A 50 1.57 -9.97 7.70
C PRO A 50 2.65 -9.80 8.76
N LEU A 51 3.92 -9.89 8.37
CA LEU A 51 5.04 -9.73 9.30
C LEU A 51 5.10 -8.32 9.88
N SER A 52 4.89 -7.31 9.05
CA SER A 52 4.90 -5.91 9.50
C SER A 52 3.82 -5.66 10.54
N VAL A 53 2.61 -6.14 10.30
CA VAL A 53 1.52 -5.97 11.24
C VAL A 53 1.74 -6.81 12.50
N GLN A 54 2.28 -8.00 12.36
CA GLN A 54 2.62 -8.84 13.53
C GLN A 54 3.60 -8.10 14.46
N ILE A 55 4.64 -7.51 13.90
CA ILE A 55 5.61 -6.72 14.68
C ILE A 55 4.91 -5.51 15.30
N PHE A 56 4.09 -4.81 14.55
CA PHE A 56 3.33 -3.67 15.05
C PHE A 56 2.50 -4.06 16.28
N GLN A 57 1.85 -5.20 16.24
CA GLN A 57 1.01 -5.69 17.34
C GLN A 57 1.82 -6.04 18.60
N GLU A 58 3.10 -6.31 18.49
CA GLU A 58 3.96 -6.55 19.63
C GLU A 58 4.15 -5.28 20.47
N TYR A 59 4.11 -4.13 19.81
CA TYR A 59 4.32 -2.83 20.47
C TYR A 59 3.00 -2.13 20.78
N ILE A 60 1.98 -2.32 19.96
CA ILE A 60 0.71 -1.61 20.08
C ILE A 60 -0.37 -2.63 20.48
N LYS A 61 -0.82 -2.54 21.71
CA LYS A 61 -1.82 -3.48 22.28
C LYS A 61 -3.24 -2.92 22.21
N ASP A 62 -3.40 -1.62 22.16
CA ASP A 62 -4.71 -0.96 22.08
C ASP A 62 -5.26 -1.05 20.66
N LYS A 63 -6.25 -1.90 20.45
CA LYS A 63 -6.85 -2.12 19.14
C LYS A 63 -7.73 -0.95 18.67
N SER A 64 -8.05 -0.02 19.55
CA SER A 64 -8.84 1.16 19.21
C SER A 64 -7.99 2.34 18.76
N ILE A 65 -6.68 2.22 18.81
CA ILE A 65 -5.77 3.30 18.41
C ILE A 65 -6.03 3.72 16.96
N ARG A 66 -5.91 5.00 16.71
CA ARG A 66 -6.02 5.52 15.34
C ARG A 66 -4.70 5.36 14.61
N ILE A 67 -4.77 4.78 13.43
CA ILE A 67 -3.61 4.50 12.60
C ILE A 67 -3.76 5.24 11.27
N ILE A 68 -2.67 5.81 10.78
CA ILE A 68 -2.62 6.41 9.45
C ILE A 68 -1.56 5.66 8.66
N ASP A 69 -1.99 5.03 7.58
CA ASP A 69 -1.14 4.28 6.67
C ASP A 69 -0.73 5.20 5.52
N VAL A 70 0.46 5.77 5.62
CA VAL A 70 0.99 6.72 4.63
C VAL A 70 1.61 5.93 3.47
N GLY A 71 1.18 6.26 2.25
CA GLY A 71 1.58 5.48 1.09
C GLY A 71 0.91 4.11 1.09
N CYS A 72 -0.38 4.06 1.39
CA CYS A 72 -1.09 2.81 1.63
C CYS A 72 -1.18 1.89 0.41
N GLY A 73 -0.97 2.41 -0.79
CA GLY A 73 -1.03 1.63 -2.01
C GLY A 73 -2.39 0.95 -2.18
N THR A 74 -2.37 -0.32 -2.52
CA THR A 74 -3.60 -1.11 -2.71
C THR A 74 -4.23 -1.56 -1.40
N GLY A 75 -3.58 -1.28 -0.26
CA GLY A 75 -4.16 -1.53 1.05
C GLY A 75 -3.94 -2.90 1.63
N LEU A 76 -2.87 -3.60 1.24
CA LEU A 76 -2.57 -4.92 1.79
C LEU A 76 -2.29 -4.88 3.30
N VAL A 77 -1.68 -3.79 3.79
CA VAL A 77 -1.50 -3.57 5.24
C VAL A 77 -2.85 -3.46 5.93
N GLY A 78 -3.81 -2.76 5.31
CA GLY A 78 -5.17 -2.64 5.85
C GLY A 78 -5.85 -4.00 6.06
N VAL A 79 -5.67 -4.92 5.13
CA VAL A 79 -6.19 -6.29 5.26
C VAL A 79 -5.62 -6.95 6.52
N GLU A 80 -4.33 -6.82 6.74
CA GLU A 80 -3.68 -7.44 7.89
C GLU A 80 -4.04 -6.74 9.21
N LEU A 81 -4.20 -5.41 9.18
CA LEU A 81 -4.68 -4.67 10.35
C LEU A 81 -6.07 -5.13 10.76
N GLU A 82 -6.98 -5.29 9.79
CA GLU A 82 -8.33 -5.75 10.07
C GLU A 82 -8.31 -7.16 10.66
N LYS A 83 -7.52 -8.07 10.09
CA LYS A 83 -7.34 -9.41 10.64
C LYS A 83 -6.83 -9.38 12.07
N GLY A 84 -5.99 -8.40 12.40
CA GLY A 84 -5.42 -8.23 13.74
C GLY A 84 -6.38 -7.59 14.73
N GLY A 85 -7.57 -7.20 14.31
CA GLY A 85 -8.57 -6.60 15.19
C GLY A 85 -8.57 -5.08 15.25
N PHE A 86 -7.71 -4.43 14.47
CA PHE A 86 -7.74 -2.97 14.36
C PHE A 86 -8.87 -2.54 13.42
N SER A 87 -9.59 -1.49 13.78
CA SER A 87 -10.72 -1.01 12.99
C SER A 87 -10.68 0.50 12.72
N ASN A 88 -9.70 1.18 13.26
CA ASN A 88 -9.62 2.65 13.19
C ASN A 88 -8.35 3.06 12.43
N PHE A 89 -8.33 2.77 11.13
CA PHE A 89 -7.19 3.13 10.31
C PHE A 89 -7.61 3.80 9.00
N ASP A 90 -6.87 4.84 8.66
CA ASP A 90 -7.04 5.61 7.44
C ASP A 90 -5.84 5.36 6.53
N GLY A 91 -6.01 5.60 5.25
CA GLY A 91 -4.93 5.48 4.28
C GLY A 91 -4.82 6.74 3.42
N ILE A 92 -3.62 7.02 2.98
CA ILE A 92 -3.35 8.08 2.02
C ILE A 92 -2.35 7.58 0.99
N ASP A 93 -2.63 7.88 -0.27
CA ASP A 93 -1.73 7.57 -1.37
C ASP A 93 -1.92 8.60 -2.47
N ILE A 94 -0.86 8.83 -3.23
CA ILE A 94 -0.91 9.76 -4.35
C ILE A 94 -1.68 9.18 -5.55
N SER A 95 -1.74 7.86 -5.65
CA SER A 95 -2.33 7.18 -6.79
C SER A 95 -3.83 6.93 -6.60
N ARG A 96 -4.63 7.52 -7.47
CA ARG A 96 -6.08 7.28 -7.48
C ARG A 96 -6.39 5.80 -7.71
N GLU A 97 -5.66 5.14 -8.58
CA GLU A 97 -5.88 3.74 -8.91
C GLU A 97 -5.59 2.82 -7.73
N MET A 98 -4.55 3.14 -6.95
CA MET A 98 -4.24 2.43 -5.70
C MET A 98 -5.38 2.60 -4.70
N ILE A 99 -5.86 3.82 -4.52
CA ILE A 99 -6.94 4.13 -3.58
C ILE A 99 -8.23 3.40 -3.98
N GLU A 100 -8.54 3.31 -5.28
CA GLU A 100 -9.72 2.59 -5.73
C GLU A 100 -9.69 1.11 -5.31
N ILE A 101 -8.53 0.49 -5.34
CA ILE A 101 -8.35 -0.88 -4.88
C ILE A 101 -8.45 -0.94 -3.35
N ALA A 102 -7.82 0.01 -2.67
CA ALA A 102 -7.78 0.06 -1.20
C ALA A 102 -9.18 0.23 -0.57
N LYS A 103 -10.16 0.75 -1.31
CA LYS A 103 -11.52 0.94 -0.82
C LYS A 103 -12.16 -0.32 -0.24
N HIS A 104 -11.68 -1.47 -0.65
CA HIS A 104 -12.23 -2.77 -0.22
C HIS A 104 -11.39 -3.43 0.86
N ARG A 105 -10.48 -2.69 1.50
CA ARG A 105 -9.49 -3.25 2.41
C ARG A 105 -9.63 -2.81 3.87
N GLY A 106 -10.82 -2.32 4.25
CA GLY A 106 -11.14 -2.04 5.65
C GLY A 106 -10.80 -0.65 6.17
N TYR A 107 -10.23 0.24 5.36
CA TYR A 107 -9.92 1.60 5.77
C TYR A 107 -11.17 2.40 6.13
N SER A 108 -11.09 3.17 7.22
CA SER A 108 -12.16 4.09 7.61
C SER A 108 -12.27 5.26 6.64
N LYS A 109 -11.13 5.83 6.26
CA LYS A 109 -11.04 6.91 5.28
C LYS A 109 -9.86 6.67 4.37
N LEU A 110 -10.01 7.08 3.12
CA LEU A 110 -8.95 7.02 2.12
C LEU A 110 -8.83 8.38 1.45
N LEU A 111 -7.61 8.88 1.37
CA LEU A 111 -7.30 10.19 0.81
C LEU A 111 -6.34 10.02 -0.36
N ILE A 112 -6.60 10.78 -1.42
CA ILE A 112 -5.69 10.87 -2.56
C ILE A 112 -4.88 12.14 -2.39
N GLY A 113 -3.57 12.01 -2.30
CA GLY A 113 -2.70 13.15 -2.10
C GLY A 113 -1.39 12.77 -1.46
N SER A 114 -0.62 13.77 -1.11
CA SER A 114 0.66 13.60 -0.42
C SER A 114 0.68 14.45 0.86
N LEU A 115 1.56 14.06 1.75
CA LEU A 115 1.79 14.83 2.97
C LEU A 115 2.62 16.09 2.70
#